data_5749798ebd2c0ed32c7909e7b77adbdb
#
_entry.id   5749798ebd2c0ed32c7909e7b77adbdb
#
_cell.length_a   1.000
_cell.length_b   1.000
_cell.length_c   1.000
_cell.angle_alpha   90.00
_cell.angle_beta   90.00
_cell.angle_gamma   90.00
#
_symmetry.space_group_name_H-M   'P 1'
#
loop_
_entity.id
_entity.type
_entity.pdbx_description
1 polymer ?
#
loop_
_entity_poly.entity_id
_entity_poly.type
_entity_poly.pdbx_seq_one_letter_code
_entity_poly.pdbx_strand_id
1 'polypeptide(L)'
;HSFDSRSMGTVFPFTTSEVGHPTGIPLGFNKQTGTPILFDNFHPSLTNYNMVIFAKSGAGKSVTMKTLISRSSVLMGIESLALDAEGEYKIVAESLGGINVVLSPNSKTVINLFDIEPENIKDEITGRERTVLNVENKVEDVTQALLTMARGSTRSQEVNELSKQVIA
;
A
#
# COMPACT_ATOMS: atom_id res chain seq x y z
N HIS A 1 7.20 36.36 -43.43
CA HIS A 1 6.00 35.73 -42.92
C HIS A 1 5.99 35.81 -41.40
N SER A 2 5.15 36.72 -40.87
CA SER A 2 4.92 36.82 -39.44
C SER A 2 3.87 35.76 -39.06
N PHE A 3 4.23 34.86 -38.16
CA PHE A 3 3.29 33.93 -37.58
C PHE A 3 2.51 34.70 -36.49
N ASP A 4 1.19 34.66 -36.57
CA ASP A 4 0.31 35.21 -35.56
C ASP A 4 0.37 34.30 -34.29
N SER A 5 0.36 34.91 -33.10
CA SER A 5 0.41 34.18 -31.80
C SER A 5 -0.71 33.15 -31.63
N ARG A 6 -1.84 33.31 -32.32
CA ARG A 6 -2.92 32.30 -32.37
C ARG A 6 -2.51 31.04 -33.16
N SER A 7 -1.75 31.22 -34.25
CA SER A 7 -1.26 30.10 -35.07
C SER A 7 -0.16 29.30 -34.37
N MET A 8 0.62 29.95 -33.48
CA MET A 8 1.61 29.26 -32.64
C MET A 8 0.96 28.38 -31.57
N GLY A 9 -0.22 28.74 -31.06
CA GLY A 9 -0.97 27.92 -30.10
C GLY A 9 -1.44 26.57 -30.67
N THR A 10 -1.61 26.46 -31.99
CA THR A 10 -2.02 25.21 -32.66
C THR A 10 -0.86 24.26 -32.94
N VAL A 11 0.38 24.74 -32.86
CA VAL A 11 1.61 23.96 -33.09
C VAL A 11 2.12 23.27 -31.80
N PHE A 12 1.59 23.66 -30.65
CA PHE A 12 1.93 23.02 -29.39
C PHE A 12 1.06 21.76 -29.18
N PRO A 13 1.61 20.55 -29.40
CA PRO A 13 0.86 19.31 -29.23
C PRO A 13 0.61 18.92 -27.77
N PHE A 14 1.04 19.73 -26.82
CA PHE A 14 1.01 19.44 -25.38
C PHE A 14 -0.09 20.15 -24.60
N THR A 15 -1.22 20.45 -25.26
CA THR A 15 -2.33 21.17 -24.60
C THR A 15 -3.19 20.28 -23.70
N THR A 16 -3.00 18.97 -23.71
CA THR A 16 -3.70 18.05 -22.81
C THR A 16 -2.72 16.98 -22.34
N SER A 17 -2.25 17.08 -21.10
CA SER A 17 -1.73 15.90 -20.41
C SER A 17 -2.94 15.08 -19.90
N GLU A 18 -3.51 14.27 -20.77
CA GLU A 18 -4.52 13.32 -20.36
C GLU A 18 -3.81 12.20 -19.58
N VAL A 19 -3.99 12.22 -18.26
CA VAL A 19 -3.68 11.06 -17.43
C VAL A 19 -4.87 10.12 -17.55
N GLY A 20 -4.72 9.08 -18.35
CA GLY A 20 -5.75 8.06 -18.49
C GLY A 20 -5.11 6.73 -18.87
N HIS A 21 -5.54 5.68 -18.19
CA HIS A 21 -5.19 4.32 -18.56
C HIS A 21 -6.41 3.66 -19.24
N PRO A 22 -6.23 2.76 -20.20
CA PRO A 22 -7.35 2.07 -20.86
C PRO A 22 -8.13 1.18 -19.89
N THR A 23 -7.49 0.77 -18.81
CA THR A 23 -8.06 0.02 -17.69
C THR A 23 -7.84 0.80 -16.41
N GLY A 24 -8.68 0.60 -15.40
CA GLY A 24 -8.51 1.25 -14.11
C GLY A 24 -9.82 1.74 -13.51
N ILE A 25 -9.69 2.44 -12.42
CA ILE A 25 -10.83 2.98 -11.67
C ILE A 25 -11.19 4.38 -12.17
N PRO A 26 -12.48 4.71 -12.29
CA PRO A 26 -12.90 6.06 -12.63
C PRO A 26 -12.61 7.02 -11.46
N LEU A 27 -11.78 8.04 -11.70
CA LEU A 27 -11.48 9.09 -10.72
C LEU A 27 -12.41 10.29 -10.83
N GLY A 28 -12.79 10.66 -12.04
CA GLY A 28 -13.59 11.84 -12.32
C GLY A 28 -13.58 12.18 -13.80
N PHE A 29 -13.78 13.45 -14.09
CA PHE A 29 -13.79 13.97 -15.46
C PHE A 29 -12.75 15.07 -15.60
N ASN A 30 -12.06 15.09 -16.73
CA ASN A 30 -11.20 16.19 -17.09
C ASN A 30 -12.01 17.48 -17.21
N LYS A 31 -11.62 18.50 -16.49
CA LYS A 31 -12.39 19.76 -16.41
C LYS A 31 -12.41 20.55 -17.73
N GLN A 32 -11.41 20.34 -18.58
CA GLN A 32 -11.28 21.05 -19.85
C GLN A 32 -11.97 20.31 -21.00
N THR A 33 -11.82 18.99 -21.07
CA THR A 33 -12.31 18.16 -22.17
C THR A 33 -13.62 17.44 -21.86
N GLY A 34 -13.99 17.33 -20.58
CA GLY A 34 -15.14 16.53 -20.14
C GLY A 34 -14.94 15.02 -20.27
N THR A 35 -13.75 14.57 -20.64
CA THR A 35 -13.45 13.14 -20.79
C THR A 35 -13.31 12.46 -19.42
N PRO A 36 -13.79 11.21 -19.25
CA PRO A 36 -13.59 10.47 -18.02
C PRO A 36 -12.11 10.15 -17.82
N ILE A 37 -11.63 10.28 -16.58
CA ILE A 37 -10.27 9.91 -16.18
C ILE A 37 -10.34 8.55 -15.52
N LEU A 38 -9.75 7.54 -16.18
CA LEU A 38 -9.52 6.22 -15.61
C LEU A 38 -8.07 6.14 -15.11
N PHE A 39 -7.89 5.63 -13.92
CA PHE A 39 -6.58 5.54 -13.30
C PHE A 39 -6.31 4.12 -12.79
N ASP A 40 -5.19 3.57 -13.20
CA ASP A 40 -4.67 2.30 -12.73
C ASP A 40 -3.30 2.52 -12.09
N ASN A 41 -3.25 2.38 -10.77
CA ASN A 41 -2.01 2.57 -10.00
C ASN A 41 -0.97 1.47 -10.26
N PHE A 42 -1.38 0.34 -10.83
CA PHE A 42 -0.53 -0.81 -11.12
C PHE A 42 -0.31 -1.00 -12.63
N HIS A 43 -0.64 0.01 -13.44
CA HIS A 43 -0.49 -0.09 -14.88
C HIS A 43 0.99 -0.31 -15.27
N PRO A 44 1.29 -1.26 -16.19
CA PRO A 44 2.68 -1.61 -16.56
C PRO A 44 3.50 -0.46 -17.16
N SER A 45 2.86 0.60 -17.62
CA SER A 45 3.57 1.80 -18.12
C SER A 45 4.20 2.64 -16.99
N LEU A 46 3.81 2.40 -15.74
CA LEU A 46 4.38 3.09 -14.60
C LEU A 46 5.69 2.42 -14.20
N THR A 47 6.75 3.21 -14.06
CA THR A 47 8.05 2.72 -13.56
C THR A 47 8.01 2.34 -12.08
N ASN A 48 7.05 2.88 -11.34
CA ASN A 48 6.91 2.72 -9.91
C ASN A 48 5.44 2.89 -9.52
N TYR A 49 4.97 2.07 -8.60
CA TYR A 49 3.57 2.04 -8.16
C TYR A 49 3.33 2.84 -6.87
N ASN A 50 4.35 3.51 -6.35
CA ASN A 50 4.21 4.37 -5.17
C ASN A 50 3.43 5.63 -5.52
N MET A 51 2.50 6.00 -4.64
CA MET A 51 1.68 7.21 -4.79
C MET A 51 1.78 8.06 -3.53
N VAL A 52 1.91 9.37 -3.71
CA VAL A 52 1.87 10.32 -2.61
C VAL A 52 0.75 11.34 -2.88
N ILE A 53 -0.10 11.57 -1.89
CA ILE A 53 -1.22 12.51 -2.00
C ILE A 53 -1.00 13.64 -1.00
N PHE A 54 -0.79 14.85 -1.52
CA PHE A 54 -0.68 16.07 -0.73
C PHE A 54 -1.97 16.89 -0.85
N ALA A 55 -2.50 17.32 0.28
CA ALA A 55 -3.67 18.18 0.31
C ALA A 55 -3.66 19.04 1.59
N LYS A 56 -4.25 20.24 1.49
CA LYS A 56 -4.56 21.03 2.69
C LYS A 56 -5.61 20.31 3.52
N SER A 57 -5.66 20.62 4.82
CA SER A 57 -6.73 20.12 5.70
C SER A 57 -8.10 20.47 5.12
N GLY A 58 -9.02 19.51 5.13
CA GLY A 58 -10.37 19.67 4.57
C GLY A 58 -10.47 19.62 3.04
N ALA A 59 -9.37 19.46 2.29
CA ALA A 59 -9.39 19.42 0.82
C ALA A 59 -9.85 18.09 0.21
N GLY A 60 -10.23 17.10 1.03
CA GLY A 60 -10.75 15.82 0.55
C GLY A 60 -9.72 14.70 0.41
N LYS A 61 -8.50 14.82 1.00
CA LYS A 61 -7.48 13.76 0.95
C LYS A 61 -8.02 12.39 1.35
N SER A 62 -8.64 12.29 2.53
CA SER A 62 -9.20 11.03 3.04
C SER A 62 -10.34 10.50 2.16
N VAL A 63 -11.16 11.39 1.60
CA VAL A 63 -12.23 11.01 0.66
C VAL A 63 -11.63 10.40 -0.61
N THR A 64 -10.59 11.02 -1.16
CA THR A 64 -9.88 10.52 -2.34
C THR A 64 -9.29 9.13 -2.07
N MET A 65 -8.59 8.94 -0.95
CA MET A 65 -8.02 7.65 -0.58
C MET A 65 -9.10 6.58 -0.37
N LYS A 66 -10.16 6.90 0.36
CA LYS A 66 -11.30 5.98 0.55
C LYS A 66 -11.93 5.57 -0.79
N THR A 67 -12.06 6.52 -1.72
CA THR A 67 -12.57 6.26 -3.06
C THR A 67 -11.63 5.35 -3.86
N LEU A 68 -10.32 5.60 -3.81
CA LEU A 68 -9.30 4.77 -4.46
C LEU A 68 -9.37 3.33 -3.94
N ILE A 69 -9.31 3.14 -2.63
CA ILE A 69 -9.35 1.83 -1.98
C ILE A 69 -10.65 1.09 -2.34
N SER A 70 -11.80 1.73 -2.17
CA SER A 70 -13.10 1.09 -2.42
C SER A 70 -13.25 0.70 -3.88
N ARG A 71 -12.90 1.58 -4.83
CA ARG A 71 -13.02 1.28 -6.26
C ARG A 71 -12.01 0.25 -6.73
N SER A 72 -10.76 0.30 -6.24
CA SER A 72 -9.74 -0.69 -6.57
C SER A 72 -10.13 -2.08 -6.07
N SER A 73 -10.67 -2.18 -4.87
CA SER A 73 -11.14 -3.45 -4.32
C SER A 73 -12.30 -4.03 -5.13
N VAL A 74 -13.32 -3.21 -5.43
CA VAL A 74 -14.54 -3.69 -6.10
C VAL A 74 -14.31 -3.96 -7.59
N LEU A 75 -13.58 -3.09 -8.29
CA LEU A 75 -13.44 -3.16 -9.75
C LEU A 75 -12.23 -3.97 -10.21
N MET A 76 -11.18 -4.02 -9.40
CA MET A 76 -9.91 -4.65 -9.76
C MET A 76 -9.55 -5.84 -8.84
N GLY A 77 -10.33 -6.10 -7.78
CA GLY A 77 -10.05 -7.17 -6.82
C GLY A 77 -8.78 -6.94 -5.99
N ILE A 78 -8.34 -5.69 -5.84
CA ILE A 78 -7.11 -5.36 -5.11
C ILE A 78 -7.40 -5.38 -3.60
N GLU A 79 -6.64 -6.17 -2.88
CA GLU A 79 -6.62 -6.17 -1.43
C GLU A 79 -5.78 -4.99 -0.92
N SER A 80 -6.23 -4.36 0.15
CA SER A 80 -5.59 -3.18 0.71
C SER A 80 -5.35 -3.34 2.20
N LEU A 81 -4.15 -3.01 2.65
CA LEU A 81 -3.80 -2.88 4.05
C LEU A 81 -3.63 -1.40 4.39
N ALA A 82 -4.40 -0.89 5.35
CA ALA A 82 -4.33 0.49 5.78
C ALA A 82 -3.75 0.60 7.20
N LEU A 83 -2.71 1.41 7.36
CA LEU A 83 -2.22 1.85 8.66
C LEU A 83 -2.86 3.20 8.98
N ASP A 84 -3.82 3.19 9.89
CA ASP A 84 -4.71 4.32 10.17
C ASP A 84 -4.57 4.80 11.61
N ALA A 85 -3.88 5.91 11.79
CA ALA A 85 -3.69 6.50 13.13
C ALA A 85 -4.94 7.25 13.65
N GLU A 86 -5.82 7.68 12.75
CA GLU A 86 -6.99 8.51 13.09
C GLU A 86 -8.30 7.71 13.14
N GLY A 87 -8.28 6.45 12.70
CA GLY A 87 -9.45 5.55 12.70
C GLY A 87 -10.51 5.89 11.64
N GLU A 88 -10.12 6.57 10.56
CA GLU A 88 -11.04 7.02 9.52
C GLU A 88 -11.46 5.92 8.53
N TYR A 89 -10.66 4.85 8.39
CA TYR A 89 -10.87 3.81 7.37
C TYR A 89 -11.70 2.63 7.84
N LYS A 90 -12.05 2.56 9.12
CA LYS A 90 -12.84 1.47 9.70
C LYS A 90 -14.11 1.15 8.90
N ILE A 91 -14.91 2.18 8.62
CA ILE A 91 -16.19 2.02 7.89
C ILE A 91 -15.95 1.47 6.48
N VAL A 92 -14.90 1.92 5.80
CA VAL A 92 -14.54 1.43 4.46
C VAL A 92 -14.12 -0.03 4.52
N ALA A 93 -13.27 -0.40 5.48
CA ALA A 93 -12.85 -1.78 5.67
C ALA A 93 -14.04 -2.71 5.92
N GLU A 94 -14.93 -2.36 6.85
CA GLU A 94 -16.12 -3.13 7.17
C GLU A 94 -17.08 -3.24 5.97
N SER A 95 -17.26 -2.17 5.19
CA SER A 95 -18.13 -2.19 4.00
C SER A 95 -17.60 -3.07 2.86
N LEU A 96 -16.30 -3.31 2.81
CA LEU A 96 -15.64 -4.19 1.85
C LEU A 96 -15.47 -5.63 2.38
N GLY A 97 -16.01 -5.95 3.55
CA GLY A 97 -15.85 -7.27 4.18
C GLY A 97 -14.49 -7.48 4.84
N GLY A 98 -13.72 -6.43 5.03
CA GLY A 98 -12.41 -6.46 5.66
C GLY A 98 -12.47 -6.47 7.19
N ILE A 99 -11.31 -6.63 7.81
CA ILE A 99 -11.11 -6.68 9.25
C ILE A 99 -10.50 -5.36 9.73
N ASN A 100 -11.03 -4.82 10.83
CA ASN A 100 -10.44 -3.69 11.52
C ASN A 100 -9.77 -4.13 12.81
N VAL A 101 -8.44 -3.97 12.88
CA VAL A 101 -7.63 -4.32 14.03
C VAL A 101 -7.22 -3.06 14.77
N VAL A 102 -7.66 -2.92 16.02
CA VAL A 102 -7.31 -1.76 16.86
C VAL A 102 -6.15 -2.13 17.77
N LEU A 103 -5.02 -1.45 17.59
CA LEU A 103 -3.83 -1.60 18.42
C LEU A 103 -3.78 -0.44 19.42
N SER A 104 -4.01 -0.73 20.68
CA SER A 104 -3.87 0.25 21.77
C SER A 104 -3.39 -0.43 23.04
N PRO A 105 -2.82 0.31 24.00
CA PRO A 105 -2.36 -0.28 25.28
C PRO A 105 -3.43 -1.05 26.04
N ASN A 106 -4.70 -0.71 25.86
CA ASN A 106 -5.86 -1.35 26.52
C ASN A 106 -6.65 -2.27 25.58
N SER A 107 -6.16 -2.52 24.36
CA SER A 107 -6.80 -3.40 23.41
C SER A 107 -6.63 -4.87 23.83
N LYS A 108 -7.67 -5.67 23.62
CA LYS A 108 -7.58 -7.13 23.73
C LYS A 108 -6.91 -7.77 22.51
N THR A 109 -6.72 -7.01 21.45
CA THR A 109 -6.10 -7.47 20.20
C THR A 109 -4.59 -7.35 20.35
N VAL A 110 -3.89 -8.47 20.18
CA VAL A 110 -2.43 -8.56 20.18
C VAL A 110 -1.97 -9.12 18.84
N ILE A 111 -0.87 -8.59 18.35
CA ILE A 111 -0.17 -9.19 17.20
C ILE A 111 0.82 -10.21 17.77
N ASN A 112 0.65 -11.46 17.42
CA ASN A 112 1.59 -12.51 17.80
C ASN A 112 2.79 -12.50 16.85
N LEU A 113 3.90 -11.92 17.30
CA LEU A 113 5.14 -11.86 16.52
C LEU A 113 5.78 -13.24 16.32
N PHE A 114 5.44 -14.22 17.14
CA PHE A 114 6.00 -15.58 17.10
C PHE A 114 5.16 -16.57 16.29
N ASP A 115 4.09 -16.10 15.66
CA ASP A 115 3.24 -16.96 14.83
C ASP A 115 3.98 -17.35 13.56
N ILE A 116 4.09 -18.65 13.30
CA ILE A 116 4.80 -19.19 12.14
C ILE A 116 3.76 -19.90 11.27
N GLU A 117 3.52 -19.35 10.09
CA GLU A 117 2.69 -20.03 9.10
C GLU A 117 3.52 -21.02 8.28
N PRO A 118 2.98 -22.23 8.06
CA PRO A 118 3.64 -23.21 7.22
C PRO A 118 3.57 -22.76 5.74
N GLU A 119 4.73 -22.70 5.09
CA GLU A 119 4.82 -22.43 3.65
C GLU A 119 4.82 -23.73 2.85
N ASN A 120 3.99 -23.78 1.82
CA ASN A 120 3.99 -24.89 0.88
C ASN A 120 4.96 -24.58 -0.27
N ILE A 121 6.13 -25.20 -0.23
CA ILE A 121 7.15 -25.08 -1.27
C ILE A 121 6.96 -26.22 -2.26
N LYS A 122 6.82 -25.88 -3.53
CA LYS A 122 6.78 -26.83 -4.63
C LYS A 122 8.20 -27.09 -5.10
N ASP A 123 8.63 -28.33 -4.99
CA ASP A 123 9.93 -28.76 -5.51
C ASP A 123 9.90 -28.70 -7.05
N GLU A 124 10.73 -27.89 -7.64
CA GLU A 124 10.77 -27.67 -9.11
C GLU A 124 11.17 -28.93 -9.88
N ILE A 125 11.91 -29.87 -9.24
CA ILE A 125 12.40 -31.09 -9.89
C ILE A 125 11.42 -32.23 -9.79
N THR A 126 10.78 -32.41 -8.61
CA THR A 126 9.89 -33.55 -8.35
C THR A 126 8.42 -33.22 -8.45
N GLY A 127 8.05 -31.92 -8.53
CA GLY A 127 6.68 -31.44 -8.53
C GLY A 127 5.91 -31.69 -7.23
N ARG A 128 6.55 -32.17 -6.18
CA ARG A 128 5.93 -32.47 -4.89
C ARG A 128 5.88 -31.23 -4.02
N GLU A 129 4.73 -31.03 -3.38
CA GLU A 129 4.56 -30.00 -2.39
C GLU A 129 5.11 -30.50 -1.05
N ARG A 130 5.96 -29.67 -0.44
CA ARG A 130 6.45 -29.86 0.92
C ARG A 130 6.05 -28.67 1.76
N THR A 131 5.45 -28.95 2.90
CA THR A 131 5.18 -27.93 3.92
C THR A 131 6.46 -27.72 4.74
N VAL A 132 7.00 -26.54 4.70
CA VAL A 132 8.23 -26.16 5.42
C VAL A 132 7.90 -25.04 6.38
N LEU A 133 8.39 -25.15 7.62
CA LEU A 133 8.36 -24.07 8.60
C LEU A 133 9.67 -23.30 8.47
N ASN A 134 9.60 -22.07 7.97
CA ASN A 134 10.78 -21.22 7.81
C ASN A 134 11.08 -20.49 9.13
N VAL A 135 11.68 -21.21 10.06
CA VAL A 135 12.02 -20.71 11.41
C VAL A 135 13.10 -19.63 11.33
N GLU A 136 14.08 -19.77 10.43
CA GLU A 136 15.20 -18.83 10.30
C GLU A 136 14.74 -17.43 9.92
N ASN A 137 13.91 -17.31 8.89
CA ASN A 137 13.32 -16.02 8.49
C ASN A 137 12.48 -15.41 9.60
N LYS A 138 11.73 -16.26 10.32
CA LYS A 138 10.88 -15.77 11.43
C LYS A 138 11.71 -15.24 12.58
N VAL A 139 12.82 -15.88 12.91
CA VAL A 139 13.76 -15.42 13.95
C VAL A 139 14.33 -14.05 13.56
N GLU A 140 14.68 -13.86 12.28
CA GLU A 140 15.17 -12.57 11.78
C GLU A 140 14.08 -11.48 11.91
N ASP A 141 12.85 -11.74 11.50
CA ASP A 141 11.71 -10.81 11.61
C ASP A 141 11.45 -10.41 13.07
N VAL A 142 11.40 -11.38 13.98
CA VAL A 142 11.20 -11.13 15.42
C VAL A 142 12.37 -10.31 16.00
N THR A 143 13.59 -10.65 15.61
CA THR A 143 14.78 -9.91 16.05
C THR A 143 14.74 -8.46 15.58
N GLN A 144 14.39 -8.21 14.32
CA GLN A 144 14.25 -6.85 13.78
C GLN A 144 13.12 -6.06 14.46
N ALA A 145 12.00 -6.72 14.74
CA ALA A 145 10.89 -6.09 15.48
C ALA A 145 11.33 -5.69 16.90
N LEU A 146 11.98 -6.58 17.64
CA LEU A 146 12.49 -6.32 18.98
C LEU A 146 13.55 -5.22 18.99
N LEU A 147 14.48 -5.22 18.02
CA LEU A 147 15.48 -4.17 17.87
C LEU A 147 14.83 -2.81 17.56
N THR A 148 13.78 -2.80 16.77
CA THR A 148 13.05 -1.58 16.43
C THR A 148 12.33 -1.01 17.66
N MET A 149 11.71 -1.87 18.46
CA MET A 149 11.06 -1.49 19.72
C MET A 149 12.10 -1.00 20.74
N ALA A 150 13.29 -1.60 20.80
CA ALA A 150 14.35 -1.26 21.73
C ALA A 150 15.14 0.01 21.37
N ARG A 151 15.11 0.44 20.09
CA ARG A 151 15.78 1.69 19.65
C ARG A 151 15.28 2.95 20.36
N GLY A 152 14.09 2.89 20.95
CA GLY A 152 13.56 3.96 21.80
C GLY A 152 14.03 3.90 23.27
N SER A 153 14.71 2.84 23.69
CA SER A 153 15.26 2.67 25.04
C SER A 153 16.78 2.53 24.96
N THR A 154 17.50 3.12 25.92
CA THR A 154 18.96 3.23 25.99
C THR A 154 19.70 1.87 26.17
N ARG A 155 19.04 0.74 25.96
CA ARG A 155 19.51 -0.63 26.24
C ARG A 155 19.70 -1.52 25.01
N SER A 156 20.16 -0.96 23.91
CA SER A 156 20.41 -1.72 22.67
C SER A 156 21.43 -2.88 22.80
N GLN A 157 22.30 -2.87 23.81
CA GLN A 157 23.24 -3.95 24.05
C GLN A 157 22.60 -5.19 24.69
N GLU A 158 21.67 -4.99 25.63
CA GLU A 158 20.97 -6.11 26.30
C GLU A 158 20.03 -6.86 25.34
N VAL A 159 19.43 -6.15 24.37
CA VAL A 159 18.57 -6.78 23.36
C VAL A 159 19.35 -7.64 22.38
N ASN A 160 20.59 -7.25 22.03
CA ASN A 160 21.47 -8.06 21.22
C ASN A 160 21.94 -9.34 21.93
N GLU A 161 22.11 -9.30 23.26
CA GLU A 161 22.44 -10.50 24.04
C GLU A 161 21.22 -11.43 24.18
N LEU A 162 20.02 -10.87 24.40
CA LEU A 162 18.79 -11.66 24.48
C LEU A 162 18.45 -12.32 23.14
N SER A 163 18.64 -11.63 22.01
CA SER A 163 18.39 -12.22 20.68
C SER A 163 19.32 -13.40 20.39
N LYS A 164 20.57 -13.39 20.86
CA LYS A 164 21.48 -14.52 20.74
C LYS A 164 21.07 -15.72 21.59
N GLN A 165 20.43 -15.49 22.75
CA GLN A 165 19.94 -16.56 23.62
C GLN A 165 18.67 -17.23 23.12
N VAL A 166 17.86 -16.54 22.31
CA VAL A 166 16.63 -17.09 21.69
C VAL A 166 16.96 -17.98 20.47
N ILE A 167 18.13 -17.77 19.86
CA ILE A 167 18.61 -18.51 18.68
C ILE A 167 19.42 -19.77 19.07
N ALA A 168 19.88 -19.90 20.30
CA ALA A 168 20.62 -21.04 20.82
C ALA A 168 19.71 -22.08 21.45
#